data_7177c986b4f0096c8a7fddec229f5e0d
#
_entry.id   7177c986b4f0096c8a7fddec229f5e0d
#
_cell.length_a   1.000
_cell.length_b   1.000
_cell.length_c   1.000
_cell.angle_alpha   90.00
_cell.angle_beta   90.00
_cell.angle_gamma   90.00
#
_symmetry.space_group_name_H-M   'P 1'
#
loop_
_entity.id
_entity.type
_entity.pdbx_description
1 polymer ?
#
loop_
_entity_poly.entity_id
_entity_poly.type
_entity_poly.pdbx_seq_one_letter_code
_entity_poly.pdbx_strand_id
1 'polypeptide(L)'
;MYLPPQFASKDSDITNATAKTLMRDHPFASLISNDDDGLPFVTPLPLHLLVETGETLLLGHCAKLNPHWRYLAARPTAVVTFMGPHAYMTPRVYPDLARVPTWNYLMVNCTVEARIVETFDDKDRLLKHLIADHDPAYADQWRGLGEDYQHKMMGGIVAFELRVLSMQCKVKLNQHRPESRAAMHAVYILGNDNERALAEWMDKLDENEALNS
;
A
#
# COMPACT_ATOMS: atom_id res chain seq x y z
N MET A 1 -6.56 -8.01 9.67
CA MET A 1 -7.77 -7.72 8.82
C MET A 1 -8.67 -8.94 8.76
N TYR A 2 -10.01 -8.78 8.74
CA TYR A 2 -10.91 -9.91 8.48
C TYR A 2 -10.82 -10.31 6.99
N LEU A 3 -10.37 -11.52 6.73
CA LEU A 3 -10.13 -12.06 5.39
C LEU A 3 -10.93 -13.36 5.19
N PRO A 4 -12.17 -13.29 4.65
CA PRO A 4 -12.96 -14.48 4.33
C PRO A 4 -12.26 -15.39 3.31
N PRO A 5 -12.41 -16.70 3.39
CA PRO A 5 -11.73 -17.66 2.49
C PRO A 5 -11.95 -17.38 1.00
N GLN A 6 -13.13 -16.89 0.61
CA GLN A 6 -13.46 -16.58 -0.78
C GLN A 6 -12.71 -15.36 -1.35
N PHE A 7 -12.03 -14.56 -0.50
CA PHE A 7 -11.25 -13.38 -0.88
C PHE A 7 -9.76 -13.52 -0.52
N ALA A 8 -9.37 -14.67 0.01
CA ALA A 8 -7.98 -15.05 0.23
C ALA A 8 -7.50 -15.89 -0.96
N SER A 9 -6.35 -15.54 -1.53
CA SER A 9 -5.70 -16.46 -2.46
C SER A 9 -5.26 -17.73 -1.73
N LYS A 10 -5.39 -18.87 -2.40
CA LYS A 10 -4.90 -20.15 -1.88
C LYS A 10 -3.38 -20.29 -2.02
N ASP A 11 -2.80 -19.55 -2.95
CA ASP A 11 -1.38 -19.50 -3.23
C ASP A 11 -0.73 -18.31 -2.53
N SER A 12 0.20 -18.59 -1.61
CA SER A 12 0.93 -17.56 -0.85
C SER A 12 1.82 -16.71 -1.75
N ASP A 13 2.41 -17.29 -2.79
CA ASP A 13 3.35 -16.59 -3.67
C ASP A 13 2.62 -15.61 -4.58
N ILE A 14 1.48 -16.02 -5.14
CA ILE A 14 0.59 -15.13 -5.90
C ILE A 14 0.07 -14.01 -5.01
N THR A 15 -0.37 -14.33 -3.79
CA THR A 15 -0.83 -13.32 -2.82
C THR A 15 0.26 -12.31 -2.51
N ASN A 16 1.49 -12.76 -2.30
CA ASN A 16 2.63 -11.91 -2.02
C ASN A 16 3.01 -11.03 -3.22
N ALA A 17 2.98 -11.58 -4.43
CA ALA A 17 3.23 -10.83 -5.67
C ALA A 17 2.18 -9.75 -5.88
N THR A 18 0.89 -10.09 -5.77
CA THR A 18 -0.24 -9.16 -5.87
C THR A 18 -0.14 -8.05 -4.82
N ALA A 19 0.17 -8.40 -3.57
CA ALA A 19 0.34 -7.42 -2.50
C ALA A 19 1.48 -6.44 -2.79
N LYS A 20 2.64 -6.93 -3.24
CA LYS A 20 3.79 -6.09 -3.59
C LYS A 20 3.50 -5.16 -4.76
N THR A 21 2.79 -5.66 -5.78
CA THR A 21 2.34 -4.84 -6.92
C THR A 21 1.39 -3.74 -6.43
N LEU A 22 0.39 -4.09 -5.61
CA LEU A 22 -0.56 -3.12 -5.07
C LEU A 22 0.14 -2.02 -4.24
N MET A 23 1.12 -2.39 -3.41
CA MET A 23 1.87 -1.42 -2.61
C MET A 23 2.72 -0.47 -3.46
N ARG A 24 3.27 -0.94 -4.60
CA ARG A 24 4.02 -0.09 -5.54
C ARG A 24 3.11 0.84 -6.34
N ASP A 25 1.98 0.32 -6.81
CA ASP A 25 1.02 1.09 -7.62
C ASP A 25 0.25 2.12 -6.76
N HIS A 26 0.09 1.85 -5.45
CA HIS A 26 -0.63 2.69 -4.48
C HIS A 26 0.21 2.96 -3.22
N PRO A 27 1.34 3.69 -3.34
CA PRO A 27 2.31 3.85 -2.26
C PRO A 27 1.82 4.76 -1.12
N PHE A 28 0.76 5.57 -1.33
CA PHE A 28 0.23 6.46 -0.31
C PHE A 28 -0.61 5.66 0.70
N ALA A 29 0.00 5.35 1.83
CA ALA A 29 -0.51 4.45 2.85
C ALA A 29 -0.93 5.19 4.12
N SER A 30 -1.65 4.49 5.00
CA SER A 30 -1.92 4.94 6.37
C SER A 30 -1.05 4.15 7.34
N LEU A 31 -0.15 4.84 8.03
CA LEU A 31 0.61 4.31 9.17
C LEU A 31 -0.21 4.53 10.44
N ILE A 32 -0.39 3.46 11.22
CA ILE A 32 -1.27 3.44 12.39
C ILE A 32 -0.50 2.83 13.57
N SER A 33 -0.37 3.59 14.65
CA SER A 33 0.15 3.09 15.94
C SER A 33 -0.69 3.68 17.08
N ASN A 34 -0.37 3.33 18.31
CA ASN A 34 -1.02 3.96 19.46
C ASN A 34 -0.22 5.17 19.95
N ASP A 35 -0.91 6.24 20.28
CA ASP A 35 -0.37 7.39 21.00
C ASP A 35 -0.11 7.07 22.48
N ASP A 36 0.23 8.09 23.27
CA ASP A 36 0.55 7.92 24.69
C ASP A 36 -0.67 7.64 25.56
N ASP A 37 -1.86 7.97 25.07
CA ASP A 37 -3.14 7.66 25.72
C ASP A 37 -3.70 6.27 25.30
N GLY A 38 -2.99 5.57 24.40
CA GLY A 38 -3.39 4.27 23.87
C GLY A 38 -4.41 4.35 22.74
N LEU A 39 -4.69 5.55 22.22
CA LEU A 39 -5.59 5.73 21.08
C LEU A 39 -4.88 5.54 19.75
N PRO A 40 -5.56 5.03 18.71
CA PRO A 40 -4.99 4.92 17.38
C PRO A 40 -4.61 6.30 16.82
N PHE A 41 -3.33 6.48 16.52
CA PHE A 41 -2.79 7.65 15.84
C PHE A 41 -2.48 7.31 14.39
N VAL A 42 -2.99 8.08 13.45
CA VAL A 42 -2.91 7.79 12.00
C VAL A 42 -2.14 8.89 11.29
N THR A 43 -1.13 8.50 10.52
CA THR A 43 -0.43 9.40 9.59
C THR A 43 -0.52 8.84 8.18
N PRO A 44 -1.20 9.52 7.24
CA PRO A 44 -1.11 9.19 5.82
C PRO A 44 0.23 9.68 5.26
N LEU A 45 0.96 8.81 4.55
CA LEU A 45 2.26 9.11 3.95
C LEU A 45 2.61 8.12 2.84
N PRO A 46 3.44 8.52 1.86
CA PRO A 46 3.99 7.58 0.88
C PRO A 46 5.05 6.68 1.54
N LEU A 47 5.06 5.41 1.16
CA LEU A 47 6.02 4.42 1.60
C LEU A 47 6.65 3.73 0.38
N HIS A 48 7.99 3.68 0.35
CA HIS A 48 8.73 2.89 -0.63
C HIS A 48 8.83 1.44 -0.20
N LEU A 49 8.51 0.51 -1.10
CA LEU A 49 8.65 -0.92 -0.87
C LEU A 49 10.03 -1.42 -1.31
N LEU A 50 10.85 -1.79 -0.36
CA LEU A 50 12.15 -2.42 -0.59
C LEU A 50 12.07 -3.92 -0.26
N VAL A 51 12.59 -4.75 -1.16
CA VAL A 51 12.69 -6.21 -0.94
C VAL A 51 14.16 -6.61 -1.10
N GLU A 52 14.81 -6.91 -0.01
CA GLU A 52 16.22 -7.31 0.03
C GLU A 52 16.40 -8.60 0.83
N THR A 53 17.22 -9.52 0.33
CA THR A 53 17.64 -10.75 1.03
C THR A 53 16.50 -11.56 1.70
N GLY A 54 15.30 -11.50 1.12
CA GLY A 54 14.11 -12.20 1.64
C GLY A 54 13.30 -11.39 2.66
N GLU A 55 13.78 -10.23 3.10
CA GLU A 55 13.03 -9.32 3.95
C GLU A 55 12.23 -8.29 3.12
N THR A 56 11.10 -7.86 3.68
CA THR A 56 10.28 -6.79 3.11
C THR A 56 10.32 -5.61 4.07
N LEU A 57 10.78 -4.48 3.55
CA LEU A 57 10.88 -3.21 4.28
C LEU A 57 9.99 -2.17 3.61
N LEU A 58 9.38 -1.31 4.40
CA LEU A 58 8.70 -0.10 3.95
C LEU A 58 9.50 1.10 4.46
N LEU A 59 9.97 1.94 3.55
CA LEU A 59 10.77 3.11 3.88
C LEU A 59 9.88 4.35 3.83
N GLY A 60 10.00 5.21 4.85
CA GLY A 60 9.19 6.43 4.92
C GLY A 60 9.77 7.49 5.84
N HIS A 61 9.16 8.65 5.81
CA HIS A 61 9.50 9.73 6.73
C HIS A 61 8.25 10.54 7.09
N CYS A 62 8.31 11.24 8.19
CA CYS A 62 7.33 12.26 8.57
C CYS A 62 8.01 13.57 8.97
N ALA A 63 7.26 14.67 9.00
CA ALA A 63 7.76 15.90 9.55
C ALA A 63 8.19 15.71 11.01
N LYS A 64 9.30 16.33 11.43
CA LYS A 64 9.81 16.23 12.80
C LYS A 64 8.81 16.71 13.86
N LEU A 65 7.90 17.60 13.49
CA LEU A 65 6.82 18.08 14.35
C LEU A 65 5.65 17.08 14.49
N ASN A 66 5.53 16.10 13.57
CA ASN A 66 4.54 15.03 13.71
C ASN A 66 5.00 14.08 14.84
N PRO A 67 4.24 13.91 15.92
CA PRO A 67 4.66 13.10 17.06
C PRO A 67 4.74 11.60 16.78
N HIS A 68 4.20 11.12 15.66
CA HIS A 68 4.11 9.69 15.33
C HIS A 68 5.45 8.95 15.46
N TRP A 69 6.56 9.56 15.04
CA TRP A 69 7.88 8.96 15.18
C TRP A 69 8.28 8.66 16.63
N ARG A 70 7.79 9.47 17.61
CA ARG A 70 8.03 9.21 19.05
C ARG A 70 7.26 8.00 19.52
N TYR A 71 6.03 7.85 19.05
CA TYR A 71 5.21 6.67 19.36
C TYR A 71 5.84 5.40 18.79
N LEU A 72 6.35 5.46 17.55
CA LEU A 72 7.09 4.36 16.93
C LEU A 72 8.39 4.03 17.68
N ALA A 73 9.14 5.04 18.14
CA ALA A 73 10.35 4.82 18.92
C ALA A 73 10.09 4.15 20.27
N ALA A 74 8.99 4.54 20.92
CA ALA A 74 8.59 3.98 22.21
C ALA A 74 7.91 2.60 22.09
N ARG A 75 7.14 2.38 21.04
CA ARG A 75 6.32 1.20 20.75
C ARG A 75 6.44 0.84 19.27
N PRO A 76 7.47 0.06 18.88
CA PRO A 76 7.83 -0.14 17.48
C PRO A 76 6.80 -0.92 16.65
N THR A 77 5.87 -1.63 17.28
CA THR A 77 4.84 -2.37 16.55
C THR A 77 3.75 -1.43 16.05
N ALA A 78 3.51 -1.47 14.74
CA ALA A 78 2.51 -0.64 14.08
C ALA A 78 1.78 -1.43 12.98
N VAL A 79 0.74 -0.82 12.42
CA VAL A 79 0.01 -1.32 11.26
C VAL A 79 0.15 -0.34 10.12
N VAL A 80 0.37 -0.86 8.91
CA VAL A 80 0.33 -0.08 7.67
C VAL A 80 -0.77 -0.62 6.78
N THR A 81 -1.61 0.27 6.25
CA THR A 81 -2.65 -0.10 5.30
C THR A 81 -2.47 0.64 3.98
N PHE A 82 -2.42 -0.13 2.90
CA PHE A 82 -2.45 0.38 1.52
C PHE A 82 -3.83 0.13 0.95
N MET A 83 -4.49 1.18 0.50
CA MET A 83 -5.78 1.09 -0.16
C MET A 83 -5.57 1.22 -1.67
N GLY A 84 -5.90 0.17 -2.40
CA GLY A 84 -5.95 0.18 -3.85
C GLY A 84 -7.28 0.72 -4.39
N PRO A 85 -7.57 0.47 -5.67
CA PRO A 85 -8.81 0.90 -6.27
C PRO A 85 -10.01 0.27 -5.56
N HIS A 86 -11.11 1.02 -5.50
CA HIS A 86 -12.34 0.60 -4.83
C HIS A 86 -13.55 1.26 -5.50
N ALA A 87 -14.64 0.51 -5.64
CA ALA A 87 -15.86 1.01 -6.23
C ALA A 87 -17.10 0.30 -5.69
N TYR A 88 -18.20 1.00 -5.76
CA TYR A 88 -19.52 0.43 -5.54
C TYR A 88 -19.87 -0.57 -6.63
N MET A 89 -20.43 -1.71 -6.23
CA MET A 89 -20.94 -2.71 -7.15
C MET A 89 -22.47 -2.76 -7.08
N THR A 90 -23.09 -2.37 -8.19
CA THR A 90 -24.55 -2.44 -8.33
C THR A 90 -25.03 -3.89 -8.46
N PRO A 91 -26.16 -4.27 -7.84
CA PRO A 91 -26.75 -5.59 -8.05
C PRO A 91 -27.27 -5.83 -9.48
N ARG A 92 -27.36 -4.79 -10.34
CA ARG A 92 -27.79 -4.90 -11.72
C ARG A 92 -26.86 -5.72 -12.63
N VAL A 93 -25.62 -5.99 -12.15
CA VAL A 93 -24.67 -6.87 -12.89
C VAL A 93 -25.03 -8.35 -12.79
N TYR A 94 -25.96 -8.71 -11.93
CA TYR A 94 -26.42 -10.09 -11.80
C TYR A 94 -27.61 -10.42 -12.71
N PRO A 95 -27.72 -11.65 -13.15
CA PRO A 95 -28.86 -12.09 -13.97
C PRO A 95 -30.18 -12.21 -13.17
N ASP A 96 -30.12 -12.25 -11.85
CA ASP A 96 -31.28 -12.36 -10.96
C ASP A 96 -31.39 -11.14 -10.04
N LEU A 97 -32.60 -10.87 -9.50
CA LEU A 97 -32.90 -9.70 -8.68
C LEU A 97 -32.68 -9.93 -7.18
N ALA A 98 -32.43 -11.16 -6.75
CA ALA A 98 -32.24 -11.50 -5.32
C ALA A 98 -30.81 -11.23 -4.86
N ARG A 99 -30.31 -10.02 -5.10
CA ARG A 99 -28.92 -9.58 -4.82
C ARG A 99 -28.90 -8.25 -4.08
N VAL A 100 -27.81 -8.06 -3.35
CA VAL A 100 -27.56 -6.82 -2.60
C VAL A 100 -26.33 -6.10 -3.17
N PRO A 101 -26.31 -4.77 -3.06
CA PRO A 101 -25.11 -4.00 -3.43
C PRO A 101 -23.95 -4.31 -2.50
N THR A 102 -22.72 -4.08 -3.00
CA THR A 102 -21.49 -4.20 -2.21
C THR A 102 -20.43 -3.23 -2.72
N TRP A 103 -19.26 -3.24 -2.05
CA TRP A 103 -18.06 -2.58 -2.54
C TRP A 103 -17.05 -3.64 -2.96
N ASN A 104 -16.42 -3.42 -4.11
CA ASN A 104 -15.22 -4.11 -4.53
C ASN A 104 -14.01 -3.25 -4.19
N TYR A 105 -12.91 -3.88 -3.79
CA TYR A 105 -11.69 -3.19 -3.42
C TYR A 105 -10.51 -4.14 -3.32
N LEU A 106 -9.31 -3.57 -3.48
CA LEU A 106 -8.05 -4.23 -3.15
C LEU A 106 -7.39 -3.49 -1.98
N MET A 107 -6.81 -4.23 -1.05
CA MET A 107 -6.14 -3.64 0.10
C MET A 107 -5.05 -4.56 0.62
N VAL A 108 -3.93 -3.96 1.05
CA VAL A 108 -2.89 -4.65 1.80
C VAL A 108 -2.83 -4.12 3.22
N ASN A 109 -2.72 -5.02 4.18
CA ASN A 109 -2.53 -4.70 5.59
C ASN A 109 -1.27 -5.40 6.10
N CYS A 110 -0.30 -4.62 6.57
CA CYS A 110 0.95 -5.10 7.13
C CYS A 110 1.01 -4.83 8.63
N THR A 111 1.41 -5.84 9.41
CA THR A 111 1.96 -5.60 10.74
C THR A 111 3.45 -5.37 10.58
N VAL A 112 3.97 -4.31 11.16
CA VAL A 112 5.35 -3.88 10.99
C VAL A 112 6.04 -3.61 12.32
N GLU A 113 7.37 -3.67 12.30
CA GLU A 113 8.23 -3.22 13.37
C GLU A 113 9.06 -2.03 12.88
N ALA A 114 8.94 -0.90 13.55
CA ALA A 114 9.56 0.35 13.16
C ALA A 114 10.98 0.49 13.75
N ARG A 115 11.90 1.01 12.93
CA ARG A 115 13.23 1.46 13.32
C ARG A 115 13.44 2.91 12.87
N ILE A 116 13.75 3.81 13.78
CA ILE A 116 14.07 5.20 13.44
C ILE A 116 15.45 5.26 12.79
N VAL A 117 15.55 6.02 11.71
CA VAL A 117 16.80 6.28 10.99
C VAL A 117 17.40 7.58 11.50
N GLU A 118 18.57 7.50 12.11
CA GLU A 118 19.15 8.63 12.84
C GLU A 118 20.18 9.42 12.01
N THR A 119 21.07 8.70 11.28
CA THR A 119 22.19 9.34 10.60
C THR A 119 21.74 10.11 9.35
N PHE A 120 22.50 11.14 8.99
CA PHE A 120 22.25 11.90 7.77
C PHE A 120 22.36 11.01 6.52
N ASP A 121 23.39 10.20 6.43
CA ASP A 121 23.66 9.36 5.25
C ASP A 121 22.56 8.31 5.03
N ASP A 122 22.04 7.71 6.10
CA ASP A 122 20.95 6.76 6.01
C ASP A 122 19.63 7.43 5.60
N LYS A 123 19.37 8.65 6.12
CA LYS A 123 18.21 9.45 5.70
C LYS A 123 18.29 9.84 4.23
N ASP A 124 19.48 10.29 3.78
CA ASP A 124 19.71 10.65 2.38
C ASP A 124 19.50 9.45 1.46
N ARG A 125 20.04 8.28 1.84
CA ARG A 125 19.82 7.05 1.10
C ARG A 125 18.33 6.66 0.99
N LEU A 126 17.59 6.72 2.11
CA LEU A 126 16.17 6.44 2.17
C LEU A 126 15.38 7.41 1.27
N LEU A 127 15.66 8.71 1.34
CA LEU A 127 15.00 9.70 0.50
C LEU A 127 15.29 9.51 -0.98
N LYS A 128 16.48 9.06 -1.35
CA LYS A 128 16.83 8.74 -2.74
C LYS A 128 15.96 7.62 -3.31
N HIS A 129 15.60 6.60 -2.51
CA HIS A 129 14.63 5.60 -2.92
C HIS A 129 13.25 6.21 -3.18
N LEU A 130 12.75 7.03 -2.25
CA LEU A 130 11.45 7.70 -2.41
C LEU A 130 11.42 8.65 -3.62
N ILE A 131 12.50 9.39 -3.87
CA ILE A 131 12.63 10.27 -5.05
C ILE A 131 12.62 9.44 -6.33
N ALA A 132 13.35 8.33 -6.36
CA ALA A 132 13.44 7.48 -7.55
C ALA A 132 12.08 6.90 -7.96
N ASP A 133 11.18 6.65 -7.02
CA ASP A 133 9.84 6.15 -7.30
C ASP A 133 8.92 7.20 -7.94
N HIS A 134 9.08 8.48 -7.58
CA HIS A 134 8.12 9.53 -7.92
C HIS A 134 8.65 10.54 -8.92
N ASP A 135 9.92 10.91 -8.81
CA ASP A 135 10.56 11.91 -9.66
C ASP A 135 12.07 11.64 -9.78
N PRO A 136 12.47 10.64 -10.58
CA PRO A 136 13.88 10.30 -10.75
C PRO A 136 14.73 11.46 -11.30
N ALA A 137 14.13 12.39 -12.05
CA ALA A 137 14.83 13.57 -12.57
C ALA A 137 15.25 14.55 -11.45
N TYR A 138 14.55 14.57 -10.34
CA TYR A 138 14.88 15.40 -9.17
C TYR A 138 16.20 15.00 -8.50
N ALA A 139 16.68 13.78 -8.70
CA ALA A 139 17.95 13.32 -8.10
C ALA A 139 19.15 14.20 -8.50
N ASP A 140 19.18 14.70 -9.73
CA ASP A 140 20.25 15.60 -10.20
C ASP A 140 20.12 16.99 -9.54
N GLN A 141 18.92 17.51 -9.44
CA GLN A 141 18.66 18.76 -8.74
C GLN A 141 19.05 18.65 -7.26
N TRP A 142 18.67 17.57 -6.58
CA TRP A 142 19.05 17.35 -5.16
C TRP A 142 20.56 17.35 -4.94
N ARG A 143 21.33 16.69 -5.82
CA ARG A 143 22.81 16.67 -5.77
C ARG A 143 23.42 18.04 -5.99
N GLY A 144 22.78 18.91 -6.76
CA GLY A 144 23.21 20.28 -7.02
C GLY A 144 22.91 21.28 -5.91
N LEU A 145 22.09 20.91 -4.91
CA LEU A 145 21.80 21.78 -3.77
C LEU A 145 22.97 21.81 -2.79
N GLY A 146 23.24 22.99 -2.21
CA GLY A 146 24.32 23.15 -1.22
C GLY A 146 24.09 22.30 0.04
N GLU A 147 25.18 21.81 0.63
CA GLU A 147 25.16 20.92 1.80
C GLU A 147 24.35 21.52 2.98
N ASP A 148 24.50 22.83 3.27
CA ASP A 148 23.74 23.49 4.33
C ASP A 148 22.23 23.38 4.11
N TYR A 149 21.79 23.52 2.85
CA TYR A 149 20.38 23.39 2.52
C TYR A 149 19.89 21.95 2.70
N GLN A 150 20.67 20.98 2.23
CA GLN A 150 20.35 19.55 2.41
C GLN A 150 20.25 19.19 3.89
N HIS A 151 21.22 19.61 4.72
CA HIS A 151 21.21 19.39 6.16
C HIS A 151 19.99 20.01 6.84
N LYS A 152 19.64 21.25 6.45
CA LYS A 152 18.45 21.93 6.97
C LYS A 152 17.17 21.18 6.63
N MET A 153 17.00 20.71 5.40
CA MET A 153 15.81 19.94 4.98
C MET A 153 15.73 18.60 5.70
N MET A 154 16.85 17.87 5.79
CA MET A 154 16.95 16.61 6.53
C MET A 154 16.68 16.77 8.03
N GLY A 155 17.04 17.91 8.60
CA GLY A 155 16.76 18.24 10.00
C GLY A 155 15.28 18.46 10.31
N GLY A 156 14.47 18.74 9.28
CA GLY A 156 13.03 18.94 9.37
C GLY A 156 12.18 17.66 9.36
N ILE A 157 12.80 16.51 9.11
CA ILE A 157 12.12 15.21 8.99
C ILE A 157 12.71 14.17 9.95
N VAL A 158 11.91 13.14 10.23
CA VAL A 158 12.35 11.89 10.86
C VAL A 158 12.03 10.76 9.89
N ALA A 159 13.06 10.04 9.46
CA ALA A 159 12.94 8.87 8.61
C ALA A 159 12.89 7.59 9.45
N PHE A 160 12.23 6.57 8.90
CA PHE A 160 12.09 5.27 9.55
C PHE A 160 11.98 4.15 8.51
N GLU A 161 12.42 3.00 8.92
CA GLU A 161 12.23 1.73 8.24
C GLU A 161 11.19 0.92 9.00
N LEU A 162 10.28 0.31 8.28
CA LEU A 162 9.22 -0.54 8.83
C LEU A 162 9.42 -1.96 8.29
N ARG A 163 9.97 -2.85 9.11
CA ARG A 163 10.14 -4.25 8.76
C ARG A 163 8.77 -4.95 8.79
N VAL A 164 8.36 -5.55 7.69
CA VAL A 164 7.09 -6.26 7.61
C VAL A 164 7.18 -7.59 8.34
N LEU A 165 6.40 -7.75 9.39
CA LEU A 165 6.31 -8.98 10.20
C LEU A 165 5.26 -9.93 9.63
N SER A 166 4.15 -9.38 9.15
CA SER A 166 3.10 -10.13 8.47
C SER A 166 2.38 -9.25 7.46
N MET A 167 1.88 -9.85 6.41
CA MET A 167 1.19 -9.17 5.31
C MET A 167 -0.08 -9.94 4.95
N GLN A 168 -1.18 -9.22 4.77
CA GLN A 168 -2.45 -9.75 4.31
C GLN A 168 -2.92 -8.93 3.12
N CYS A 169 -3.14 -9.59 1.98
CA CYS A 169 -3.74 -8.98 0.80
C CYS A 169 -5.19 -9.43 0.67
N LYS A 170 -6.08 -8.47 0.56
CA LYS A 170 -7.51 -8.74 0.30
C LYS A 170 -7.88 -8.23 -1.08
N VAL A 171 -8.26 -9.17 -1.92
CA VAL A 171 -8.80 -8.92 -3.25
C VAL A 171 -10.28 -9.27 -3.21
N LYS A 172 -11.12 -8.25 -3.14
CA LYS A 172 -12.58 -8.43 -3.16
C LYS A 172 -13.13 -7.90 -4.48
N LEU A 173 -13.25 -8.78 -5.44
CA LEU A 173 -13.75 -8.53 -6.80
C LEU A 173 -14.93 -9.43 -7.16
N ASN A 174 -15.69 -9.88 -6.16
CA ASN A 174 -16.87 -10.75 -6.34
C ASN A 174 -16.55 -12.09 -7.04
N GLN A 175 -15.31 -12.57 -6.92
CA GLN A 175 -14.78 -13.76 -7.63
C GLN A 175 -15.54 -15.06 -7.32
N HIS A 176 -16.29 -15.12 -6.22
CA HIS A 176 -17.17 -16.24 -5.88
C HIS A 176 -18.49 -16.24 -6.67
N ARG A 177 -18.67 -15.30 -7.60
CA ARG A 177 -19.86 -15.09 -8.44
C ARG A 177 -19.47 -14.91 -9.90
N PRO A 178 -18.98 -15.96 -10.56
CA PRO A 178 -18.47 -15.86 -11.93
C PRO A 178 -19.53 -15.39 -12.92
N GLU A 179 -20.81 -15.66 -12.66
CA GLU A 179 -21.94 -15.24 -13.50
C GLU A 179 -22.07 -13.72 -13.66
N SER A 180 -21.54 -12.94 -12.71
CA SER A 180 -21.59 -11.46 -12.76
C SER A 180 -20.34 -10.82 -13.36
N ARG A 181 -19.25 -11.61 -13.58
CA ARG A 181 -17.92 -11.08 -13.88
C ARG A 181 -17.89 -10.21 -15.15
N ALA A 182 -18.42 -10.75 -16.27
CA ALA A 182 -18.41 -10.03 -17.55
C ALA A 182 -19.23 -8.74 -17.49
N ALA A 183 -20.43 -8.78 -16.87
CA ALA A 183 -21.27 -7.59 -16.72
C ALA A 183 -20.63 -6.55 -15.79
N MET A 184 -19.98 -6.98 -14.72
CA MET A 184 -19.26 -6.09 -13.79
C MET A 184 -18.07 -5.43 -14.48
N HIS A 185 -17.26 -6.17 -15.21
CA HIS A 185 -16.14 -5.64 -15.99
C HIS A 185 -16.61 -4.60 -17.02
N ALA A 186 -17.67 -4.90 -17.78
CA ALA A 186 -18.25 -3.98 -18.76
C ALA A 186 -18.75 -2.66 -18.13
N VAL A 187 -19.28 -2.70 -16.91
CA VAL A 187 -19.67 -1.49 -16.17
C VAL A 187 -18.43 -0.72 -15.71
N TYR A 188 -17.44 -1.38 -15.15
CA TYR A 188 -16.26 -0.75 -14.59
C TYR A 188 -15.37 -0.08 -15.67
N ILE A 189 -15.20 -0.71 -16.83
CA ILE A 189 -14.37 -0.13 -17.92
C ILE A 189 -14.91 1.21 -18.43
N LEU A 190 -16.21 1.46 -18.29
CA LEU A 190 -16.87 2.71 -18.67
C LEU A 190 -17.03 3.70 -17.51
N GLY A 191 -16.56 3.34 -16.34
CA GLY A 191 -16.75 4.09 -15.12
C GLY A 191 -15.70 5.17 -14.85
N ASN A 192 -15.59 5.58 -13.59
CA ASN A 192 -14.57 6.50 -13.11
C ASN A 192 -13.17 5.82 -12.99
N ASP A 193 -12.14 6.58 -12.59
CA ASP A 193 -10.76 6.09 -12.52
C ASP A 193 -10.61 4.86 -11.62
N ASN A 194 -11.27 4.83 -10.46
CA ASN A 194 -11.25 3.68 -9.57
C ASN A 194 -11.93 2.45 -10.18
N GLU A 195 -13.04 2.64 -10.86
CA GLU A 195 -13.76 1.57 -11.54
C GLU A 195 -12.92 0.98 -12.68
N ARG A 196 -12.30 1.84 -13.51
CA ARG A 196 -11.39 1.40 -14.58
C ARG A 196 -10.19 0.64 -14.02
N ALA A 197 -9.57 1.14 -12.96
CA ALA A 197 -8.47 0.45 -12.30
C ALA A 197 -8.89 -0.91 -11.74
N LEU A 198 -10.13 -1.06 -11.23
CA LEU A 198 -10.65 -2.38 -10.84
C LEU A 198 -10.82 -3.33 -12.03
N ALA A 199 -11.27 -2.83 -13.21
CA ALA A 199 -11.35 -3.66 -14.42
C ALA A 199 -9.96 -4.16 -14.83
N GLU A 200 -8.95 -3.29 -14.85
CA GLU A 200 -7.56 -3.67 -15.14
C GLU A 200 -7.02 -4.73 -14.14
N TRP A 201 -7.36 -4.60 -12.86
CA TRP A 201 -7.01 -5.61 -11.86
C TRP A 201 -7.73 -6.95 -12.07
N MET A 202 -8.98 -6.92 -12.56
CA MET A 202 -9.69 -8.14 -12.95
C MET A 202 -8.94 -8.86 -14.08
N ASP A 203 -8.50 -8.12 -15.11
CA ASP A 203 -7.76 -8.67 -16.25
C ASP A 203 -6.41 -9.25 -15.81
N LYS A 204 -5.61 -8.51 -15.02
CA LYS A 204 -4.34 -8.99 -14.46
C LYS A 204 -4.47 -10.29 -13.66
N LEU A 205 -5.56 -10.46 -12.91
CA LEU A 205 -5.77 -11.65 -12.10
C LEU A 205 -6.20 -12.86 -12.97
N ASP A 206 -6.99 -12.64 -14.01
CA ASP A 206 -7.36 -13.69 -14.97
C ASP A 206 -6.15 -14.21 -15.75
N GLU A 207 -5.26 -13.31 -16.18
CA GLU A 207 -4.01 -13.69 -16.84
C GLU A 207 -3.11 -14.53 -15.93
N ASN A 208 -2.99 -14.16 -14.65
CA ASN A 208 -2.20 -14.93 -13.67
C ASN A 208 -2.80 -16.32 -13.39
N GLU A 209 -4.11 -16.46 -13.35
CA GLU A 209 -4.77 -17.76 -13.19
C GLU A 209 -4.56 -18.65 -14.43
N ALA A 210 -4.63 -18.07 -15.63
CA ALA A 210 -4.41 -18.78 -16.89
C ALA A 210 -2.96 -19.27 -17.06
N LEU A 211 -1.96 -18.57 -16.52
CA LEU A 211 -0.55 -18.96 -16.59
C LEU A 211 -0.18 -20.08 -15.59
N ASN A 212 -1.01 -20.32 -14.58
CA ASN A 212 -0.77 -21.28 -13.50
C ASN A 212 -1.71 -22.51 -13.56
N SER A 213 -2.57 -22.61 -14.58
CA SER A 213 -3.46 -23.75 -14.86
C SER A 213 -2.88 -24.66 -15.94
#